data_d2702e83c8515e6f0e486be8349dc7b9
#
_entry.id   d2702e83c8515e6f0e486be8349dc7b9
#
_cell.length_a   1.000
_cell.length_b   1.000
_cell.length_c   1.000
_cell.angle_alpha   90.00
_cell.angle_beta   90.00
_cell.angle_gamma   90.00
#
_symmetry.space_group_name_H-M   'P 1'
#
loop_
_entity.id
_entity.type
_entity.pdbx_description
1 polymer ?
#
loop_
_entity_poly.entity_id
_entity_poly.type
_entity_poly.pdbx_seq_one_letter_code
_entity_poly.pdbx_strand_id
1 'polypeptide(L)'
;KLKHRVSDSVLLTAEKYVRKRNLRKGKNVIIIETAKKYVESVIGLDLKELDKGNKIKIIAIEKEFTSSLQDNINKYKIKGKIDRIDEINGKLRVIDYKSGKKLYKRNLEIKEISEIRSENGIYNLQLLFYMIGIYKEMNAKIIKSGIISLKNINDGLLEGVFEGKSDLNVENIMDFEKELIAMINEMLNKDVIFEN
;
A
#
# COMPACT_ATOMS: atom_id res chain seq x y z
N LYS A 1 -21.51 15.26 12.94
CA LYS A 1 -21.59 13.79 13.18
C LYS A 1 -20.30 13.06 12.81
N LEU A 2 -19.70 13.24 11.60
CA LEU A 2 -18.50 12.51 11.17
C LEU A 2 -17.30 12.73 12.09
N LYS A 3 -16.95 13.99 12.39
CA LYS A 3 -15.81 14.33 13.26
C LYS A 3 -15.91 13.70 14.65
N HIS A 4 -17.11 13.63 15.22
CA HIS A 4 -17.31 13.00 16.53
C HIS A 4 -17.03 11.49 16.45
N ARG A 5 -17.56 10.80 15.43
CA ARG A 5 -17.30 9.37 15.22
C ARG A 5 -15.83 9.06 14.98
N VAL A 6 -15.10 9.90 14.23
CA VAL A 6 -13.65 9.76 14.04
C VAL A 6 -12.92 9.89 15.36
N SER A 7 -13.27 10.90 16.17
CA SER A 7 -12.64 11.10 17.49
C SER A 7 -12.80 9.87 18.38
N ASP A 8 -14.03 9.35 18.48
CA ASP A 8 -14.32 8.20 19.33
C ASP A 8 -13.59 6.94 18.83
N SER A 9 -13.60 6.70 17.51
CA SER A 9 -12.91 5.53 16.91
C SER A 9 -11.40 5.58 17.12
N VAL A 10 -10.77 6.74 16.97
CA VAL A 10 -9.33 6.92 17.20
C VAL A 10 -8.99 6.69 18.67
N LEU A 11 -9.78 7.24 19.60
CA LEU A 11 -9.57 7.05 21.03
C LEU A 11 -9.72 5.57 21.44
N LEU A 12 -10.80 4.91 21.01
CA LEU A 12 -11.05 3.48 21.27
C LEU A 12 -9.92 2.61 20.74
N THR A 13 -9.40 2.94 19.56
CA THR A 13 -8.28 2.19 18.97
C THR A 13 -6.99 2.43 19.75
N ALA A 14 -6.70 3.68 20.11
CA ALA A 14 -5.51 4.03 20.87
C ALA A 14 -5.49 3.39 22.28
N GLU A 15 -6.65 3.20 22.90
CA GLU A 15 -6.77 2.53 24.20
C GLU A 15 -6.28 1.08 24.20
N LYS A 16 -6.26 0.42 23.05
CA LYS A 16 -5.71 -0.94 22.91
C LYS A 16 -4.17 -0.97 23.01
N TYR A 17 -3.50 0.13 22.70
CA TYR A 17 -2.03 0.22 22.65
C TYR A 17 -1.44 1.02 23.79
N VAL A 18 -2.21 1.94 24.38
CA VAL A 18 -1.75 2.83 25.44
C VAL A 18 -2.76 2.84 26.58
N ARG A 19 -2.25 2.81 27.82
CA ARG A 19 -3.12 2.91 29.01
C ARG A 19 -3.99 4.18 28.93
N LYS A 20 -5.28 4.05 29.15
CA LYS A 20 -6.32 5.10 29.04
C LYS A 20 -5.93 6.44 29.67
N ARG A 21 -5.36 6.39 30.89
CA ARG A 21 -4.93 7.59 31.64
C ARG A 21 -3.84 8.41 30.97
N ASN A 22 -3.09 7.81 30.05
CA ASN A 22 -1.97 8.46 29.37
C ASN A 22 -2.37 9.12 28.04
N LEU A 23 -3.55 8.83 27.49
CA LEU A 23 -3.99 9.36 26.19
C LEU A 23 -4.25 10.86 26.20
N ARG A 24 -4.59 11.41 27.37
CA ARG A 24 -4.95 12.83 27.54
C ARG A 24 -3.81 13.68 28.14
N LYS A 25 -2.56 13.17 28.14
CA LYS A 25 -1.41 13.85 28.74
C LYS A 25 -0.18 13.84 27.83
N GLY A 26 0.60 14.94 27.89
CA GLY A 26 1.89 15.05 27.25
C GLY A 26 1.85 14.81 25.75
N LYS A 27 2.85 14.14 25.22
CA LYS A 27 3.02 13.86 23.76
C LYS A 27 1.87 13.04 23.16
N ASN A 28 1.17 12.23 23.96
CA ASN A 28 0.08 11.40 23.47
C ASN A 28 -1.10 12.21 22.95
N VAL A 29 -1.35 13.39 23.52
CA VAL A 29 -2.39 14.31 23.01
C VAL A 29 -2.10 14.69 21.56
N ILE A 30 -0.84 15.04 21.24
CA ILE A 30 -0.44 15.42 19.90
C ILE A 30 -0.59 14.24 18.94
N ILE A 31 -0.19 13.04 19.36
CA ILE A 31 -0.33 11.81 18.55
C ILE A 31 -1.80 11.55 18.24
N ILE A 32 -2.68 11.63 19.22
CA ILE A 32 -4.12 11.40 19.05
C ILE A 32 -4.74 12.45 18.12
N GLU A 33 -4.44 13.73 18.32
CA GLU A 33 -4.97 14.79 17.44
C GLU A 33 -4.42 14.67 16.01
N THR A 34 -3.17 14.26 15.86
CA THR A 34 -2.60 13.98 14.53
C THR A 34 -3.29 12.80 13.86
N ALA A 35 -3.52 11.71 14.60
CA ALA A 35 -4.24 10.54 14.08
C ALA A 35 -5.66 10.89 13.64
N LYS A 36 -6.39 11.69 14.44
CA LYS A 36 -7.74 12.18 14.07
C LYS A 36 -7.70 12.96 12.76
N LYS A 37 -6.75 13.91 12.61
CA LYS A 37 -6.59 14.68 11.38
C LYS A 37 -6.30 13.79 10.18
N TYR A 38 -5.44 12.78 10.32
CA TYR A 38 -5.14 11.85 9.24
C TYR A 38 -6.37 11.04 8.82
N VAL A 39 -7.14 10.51 9.77
CA VAL A 39 -8.37 9.77 9.45
C VAL A 39 -9.40 10.68 8.77
N GLU A 40 -9.62 11.90 9.29
CA GLU A 40 -10.52 12.88 8.67
C GLU A 40 -10.10 13.21 7.24
N SER A 41 -8.79 13.35 7.01
CA SER A 41 -8.24 13.70 5.71
C SER A 41 -8.39 12.54 4.70
N VAL A 42 -8.15 11.29 5.12
CA VAL A 42 -8.36 10.10 4.27
C VAL A 42 -9.83 9.98 3.88
N ILE A 43 -10.75 10.14 4.84
CA ILE A 43 -12.19 10.15 4.54
C ILE A 43 -12.52 11.31 3.59
N GLY A 44 -11.89 12.46 3.77
CA GLY A 44 -12.05 13.62 2.88
C GLY A 44 -11.62 13.35 1.44
N LEU A 45 -10.60 12.52 1.22
CA LEU A 45 -10.22 12.07 -0.13
C LEU A 45 -11.31 11.20 -0.75
N ASP A 46 -11.85 10.24 -0.01
CA ASP A 46 -12.94 9.39 -0.50
C ASP A 46 -14.19 10.22 -0.84
N LEU A 47 -14.56 11.18 0.02
CA LEU A 47 -15.69 12.07 -0.25
C LEU A 47 -15.47 12.90 -1.51
N LYS A 48 -14.27 13.42 -1.76
CA LYS A 48 -13.96 14.14 -3.01
C LYS A 48 -14.14 13.27 -4.24
N GLU A 49 -13.79 11.98 -4.17
CA GLU A 49 -14.01 11.06 -5.28
C GLU A 49 -15.50 10.79 -5.50
N LEU A 50 -16.28 10.63 -4.42
CA LEU A 50 -17.73 10.49 -4.50
C LEU A 50 -18.40 11.74 -5.09
N ASP A 51 -17.95 12.93 -4.71
CA ASP A 51 -18.46 14.22 -5.24
C ASP A 51 -18.18 14.39 -6.73
N LYS A 52 -17.12 13.76 -7.27
CA LYS A 52 -16.82 13.67 -8.70
C LYS A 52 -17.72 12.65 -9.43
N GLY A 53 -18.61 11.96 -8.71
CA GLY A 53 -19.49 10.92 -9.27
C GLY A 53 -18.85 9.52 -9.33
N ASN A 54 -17.66 9.35 -8.78
CA ASN A 54 -17.03 8.03 -8.69
C ASN A 54 -17.75 7.16 -7.65
N LYS A 55 -17.75 5.84 -7.88
CA LYS A 55 -18.27 4.85 -6.94
C LYS A 55 -17.10 4.16 -6.26
N ILE A 56 -17.06 4.22 -4.92
CA ILE A 56 -16.03 3.54 -4.11
C ILE A 56 -16.68 2.40 -3.34
N LYS A 57 -16.07 1.22 -3.39
CA LYS A 57 -16.46 0.07 -2.58
C LYS A 57 -15.23 -0.44 -1.83
N ILE A 58 -15.23 -0.32 -0.51
CA ILE A 58 -14.16 -0.89 0.33
C ILE A 58 -14.35 -2.40 0.36
N ILE A 59 -13.33 -3.13 -0.06
CA ILE A 59 -13.31 -4.60 -0.09
C ILE A 59 -12.72 -5.15 1.21
N ALA A 60 -11.56 -4.62 1.62
CA ALA A 60 -10.89 -5.05 2.85
C ALA A 60 -10.00 -3.94 3.42
N ILE A 61 -9.77 -4.01 4.72
CA ILE A 61 -8.84 -3.16 5.48
C ILE A 61 -7.94 -4.09 6.28
N GLU A 62 -6.63 -3.78 6.37
CA GLU A 62 -5.64 -4.56 7.12
C GLU A 62 -5.63 -6.05 6.68
N LYS A 63 -5.78 -6.29 5.38
CA LYS A 63 -5.90 -7.63 4.79
C LYS A 63 -4.55 -8.33 4.77
N GLU A 64 -4.43 -9.39 5.54
CA GLU A 64 -3.31 -10.32 5.41
C GLU A 64 -3.49 -11.21 4.18
N PHE A 65 -2.40 -11.46 3.47
CA PHE A 65 -2.36 -12.41 2.39
C PHE A 65 -1.16 -13.36 2.51
N THR A 66 -1.33 -14.53 1.95
CA THR A 66 -0.25 -15.48 1.74
C THR A 66 -0.35 -16.00 0.32
N SER A 67 0.71 -15.89 -0.45
CA SER A 67 0.77 -16.38 -1.82
C SER A 67 2.06 -17.16 -2.05
N SER A 68 2.16 -17.84 -3.17
CA SER A 68 3.38 -18.55 -3.56
C SER A 68 3.87 -18.04 -4.92
N LEU A 69 5.18 -17.86 -4.99
CA LEU A 69 5.92 -17.65 -6.23
C LEU A 69 6.60 -18.97 -6.59
N GLN A 70 6.67 -19.30 -7.87
CA GLN A 70 7.25 -20.56 -8.29
C GLN A 70 7.96 -20.39 -9.63
N ASP A 71 9.19 -20.89 -9.70
CA ASP A 71 9.89 -21.18 -10.94
C ASP A 71 9.93 -22.70 -11.21
N ASN A 72 10.75 -23.12 -12.15
CA ASN A 72 10.89 -24.55 -12.51
C ASN A 72 11.53 -25.40 -11.40
N ILE A 73 12.22 -24.78 -10.44
CA ILE A 73 13.05 -25.45 -9.44
C ILE A 73 12.52 -25.20 -8.03
N ASN A 74 12.14 -23.95 -7.74
CA ASN A 74 11.88 -23.47 -6.39
C ASN A 74 10.45 -22.95 -6.24
N LYS A 75 9.93 -23.11 -5.02
CA LYS A 75 8.67 -22.51 -4.59
C LYS A 75 8.89 -21.65 -3.37
N TYR A 76 8.54 -20.37 -3.47
CA TYR A 76 8.69 -19.39 -2.40
C TYR A 76 7.33 -19.00 -1.84
N LYS A 77 7.25 -18.88 -0.53
CA LYS A 77 6.06 -18.38 0.15
C LYS A 77 6.23 -16.91 0.47
N ILE A 78 5.33 -16.08 -0.05
CA ILE A 78 5.26 -14.67 0.27
C ILE A 78 4.09 -14.37 1.19
N LYS A 79 4.29 -13.43 2.09
CA LYS A 79 3.27 -12.96 3.02
C LYS A 79 3.30 -11.44 3.08
N GLY A 80 2.17 -10.84 3.26
CA GLY A 80 2.07 -9.40 3.45
C GLY A 80 0.76 -9.01 4.12
N LYS A 81 0.68 -7.73 4.44
CA LYS A 81 -0.52 -7.11 4.99
C LYS A 81 -0.75 -5.82 4.22
N ILE A 82 -1.92 -5.69 3.64
CA ILE A 82 -2.33 -4.56 2.82
C ILE A 82 -3.24 -3.68 3.64
N ASP A 83 -2.93 -2.39 3.72
CA ASP A 83 -3.69 -1.47 4.55
C ASP A 83 -5.13 -1.32 4.06
N ARG A 84 -5.33 -1.19 2.74
CA ARG A 84 -6.66 -1.06 2.14
C ARG A 84 -6.73 -1.68 0.75
N ILE A 85 -7.79 -2.42 0.50
CA ILE A 85 -8.21 -2.87 -0.82
C ILE A 85 -9.60 -2.29 -1.08
N ASP A 86 -9.76 -1.61 -2.20
CA ASP A 86 -11.04 -1.09 -2.63
C ASP A 86 -11.24 -1.20 -4.14
N GLU A 87 -12.45 -0.85 -4.59
CA GLU A 87 -12.77 -0.65 -6.00
C GLU A 87 -13.19 0.79 -6.23
N ILE A 88 -12.71 1.39 -7.31
CA ILE A 88 -13.23 2.63 -7.84
C ILE A 88 -13.78 2.39 -9.24
N ASN A 89 -15.08 2.59 -9.43
CA ASN A 89 -15.77 2.34 -10.70
C ASN A 89 -15.52 0.91 -11.24
N GLY A 90 -15.44 -0.08 -10.35
CA GLY A 90 -15.20 -1.48 -10.70
C GLY A 90 -13.73 -1.85 -10.94
N LYS A 91 -12.79 -0.92 -10.81
CA LYS A 91 -11.35 -1.20 -10.89
C LYS A 91 -10.80 -1.43 -9.48
N LEU A 92 -10.17 -2.57 -9.26
CA LEU A 92 -9.55 -2.92 -7.99
C LEU A 92 -8.31 -2.05 -7.72
N ARG A 93 -8.18 -1.56 -6.47
CA ARG A 93 -7.01 -0.81 -6.03
C ARG A 93 -6.44 -1.40 -4.74
N VAL A 94 -5.12 -1.46 -4.66
CA VAL A 94 -4.34 -1.70 -3.44
C VAL A 94 -3.72 -0.40 -2.98
N ILE A 95 -3.98 -0.01 -1.74
CA ILE A 95 -3.56 1.27 -1.19
C ILE A 95 -2.78 1.03 0.10
N ASP A 96 -1.63 1.70 0.20
CA ASP A 96 -0.79 1.72 1.39
C ASP A 96 -0.74 3.14 1.98
N TYR A 97 -0.72 3.26 3.31
CA TYR A 97 -0.66 4.55 4.01
C TYR A 97 0.74 4.79 4.58
N LYS A 98 1.36 5.90 4.23
CA LYS A 98 2.68 6.27 4.74
C LYS A 98 2.63 7.53 5.60
N SER A 99 2.98 7.41 6.89
CA SER A 99 3.08 8.54 7.83
C SER A 99 4.51 9.04 8.04
N GLY A 100 5.52 8.31 7.58
CA GLY A 100 6.93 8.56 7.88
C GLY A 100 7.51 9.79 7.20
N LYS A 101 7.37 9.92 5.88
CA LYS A 101 7.92 11.03 5.08
C LYS A 101 6.94 11.47 3.99
N LYS A 102 7.19 12.65 3.43
CA LYS A 102 6.47 13.11 2.23
C LYS A 102 6.90 12.29 1.04
N LEU A 103 5.94 11.83 0.25
CA LEU A 103 6.17 11.14 -1.01
C LEU A 103 5.56 11.95 -2.15
N TYR A 104 6.11 11.81 -3.33
CA TYR A 104 5.70 12.48 -4.55
C TYR A 104 5.54 11.47 -5.68
N LYS A 105 4.84 11.81 -6.76
CA LYS A 105 4.63 10.91 -7.91
C LYS A 105 5.92 10.25 -8.39
N ARG A 106 7.01 11.03 -8.53
CA ARG A 106 8.32 10.51 -8.94
C ARG A 106 8.89 9.39 -8.06
N ASN A 107 8.41 9.26 -6.81
CA ASN A 107 8.85 8.18 -5.93
C ASN A 107 8.13 6.86 -6.20
N LEU A 108 7.09 6.88 -7.03
CA LEU A 108 6.23 5.74 -7.35
C LEU A 108 6.20 5.46 -8.86
N GLU A 109 7.17 6.01 -9.59
CA GLU A 109 7.33 5.79 -11.02
C GLU A 109 8.66 5.08 -11.26
N ILE A 110 8.60 3.94 -11.93
CA ILE A 110 9.75 3.22 -12.46
C ILE A 110 9.61 3.09 -13.98
N LYS A 111 10.71 3.31 -14.68
CA LYS A 111 10.77 3.23 -16.15
C LYS A 111 11.07 1.82 -16.64
N GLU A 112 11.86 1.11 -15.85
CA GLU A 112 12.23 -0.28 -16.11
C GLU A 112 12.04 -1.10 -14.85
N ILE A 113 11.61 -2.35 -14.98
CA ILE A 113 11.33 -3.22 -13.85
C ILE A 113 12.56 -3.46 -12.97
N SER A 114 13.76 -3.42 -13.53
CA SER A 114 15.03 -3.55 -12.80
C SER A 114 15.23 -2.47 -11.73
N GLU A 115 14.60 -1.30 -11.88
CA GLU A 115 14.70 -0.20 -10.91
C GLU A 115 14.06 -0.53 -9.54
N ILE A 116 13.23 -1.58 -9.44
CA ILE A 116 12.70 -2.05 -8.15
C ILE A 116 13.79 -2.47 -7.17
N ARG A 117 14.98 -2.81 -7.68
CA ARG A 117 16.17 -3.18 -6.89
C ARG A 117 16.88 -1.99 -6.27
N SER A 118 16.56 -0.78 -6.71
CA SER A 118 17.18 0.44 -6.21
C SER A 118 16.47 0.96 -4.95
N GLU A 119 17.15 1.83 -4.18
CA GLU A 119 16.54 2.52 -3.04
C GLU A 119 15.27 3.30 -3.43
N ASN A 120 15.23 3.85 -4.64
CA ASN A 120 14.06 4.56 -5.16
C ASN A 120 12.91 3.62 -5.52
N GLY A 121 13.20 2.35 -5.81
CA GLY A 121 12.22 1.34 -6.17
C GLY A 121 11.50 0.67 -5.00
N ILE A 122 11.90 0.92 -3.75
CA ILE A 122 11.39 0.21 -2.56
C ILE A 122 9.87 0.29 -2.40
N TYR A 123 9.27 1.44 -2.72
CA TYR A 123 7.81 1.61 -2.64
C TYR A 123 7.11 0.86 -3.76
N ASN A 124 7.69 0.86 -4.95
CA ASN A 124 7.20 0.14 -6.12
C ASN A 124 7.28 -1.35 -5.88
N LEU A 125 8.38 -1.84 -5.31
CA LEU A 125 8.53 -3.24 -4.92
C LEU A 125 7.43 -3.65 -3.93
N GLN A 126 7.15 -2.84 -2.91
CA GLN A 126 6.07 -3.11 -1.96
C GLN A 126 4.71 -3.19 -2.64
N LEU A 127 4.39 -2.25 -3.53
CA LEU A 127 3.13 -2.23 -4.26
C LEU A 127 2.98 -3.44 -5.20
N LEU A 128 4.06 -3.83 -5.90
CA LEU A 128 4.09 -5.03 -6.73
C LEU A 128 3.82 -6.29 -5.90
N PHE A 129 4.46 -6.38 -4.75
CA PHE A 129 4.26 -7.50 -3.82
C PHE A 129 2.79 -7.66 -3.42
N TYR A 130 2.13 -6.55 -3.12
CA TYR A 130 0.71 -6.53 -2.79
C TYR A 130 -0.16 -6.94 -3.98
N MET A 131 0.13 -6.40 -5.16
CA MET A 131 -0.62 -6.73 -6.38
C MET A 131 -0.50 -8.20 -6.75
N ILE A 132 0.70 -8.80 -6.68
CA ILE A 132 0.90 -10.24 -6.91
C ILE A 132 0.07 -11.08 -5.91
N GLY A 133 0.08 -10.70 -4.63
CA GLY A 133 -0.68 -11.40 -3.61
C GLY A 133 -2.18 -11.39 -3.87
N ILE A 134 -2.71 -10.22 -4.18
CA ILE A 134 -4.16 -10.03 -4.37
C ILE A 134 -4.65 -10.53 -5.73
N TYR A 135 -3.85 -10.37 -6.78
CA TYR A 135 -4.19 -10.92 -8.09
C TYR A 135 -4.50 -12.42 -8.02
N LYS A 136 -3.64 -13.19 -7.35
CA LYS A 136 -3.82 -14.64 -7.19
C LYS A 136 -5.02 -14.99 -6.31
N GLU A 137 -5.27 -14.22 -5.26
CA GLU A 137 -6.36 -14.47 -4.32
C GLU A 137 -7.73 -14.09 -4.91
N MET A 138 -7.81 -12.95 -5.60
CA MET A 138 -9.08 -12.36 -6.05
C MET A 138 -9.37 -12.58 -7.54
N ASN A 139 -8.46 -13.22 -8.28
CA ASN A 139 -8.57 -13.42 -9.73
C ASN A 139 -8.87 -12.10 -10.49
N ALA A 140 -8.21 -11.02 -10.07
CA ALA A 140 -8.46 -9.70 -10.61
C ALA A 140 -7.86 -9.53 -12.00
N LYS A 141 -8.63 -8.99 -12.95
CA LYS A 141 -8.17 -8.78 -14.32
C LYS A 141 -7.26 -7.55 -14.47
N ILE A 142 -7.55 -6.51 -13.71
CA ILE A 142 -6.80 -5.25 -13.71
C ILE A 142 -6.71 -4.78 -12.25
N ILE A 143 -5.51 -4.42 -11.84
CA ILE A 143 -5.25 -3.88 -10.51
C ILE A 143 -4.50 -2.57 -10.64
N LYS A 144 -4.93 -1.57 -9.87
CA LYS A 144 -4.17 -0.36 -9.58
C LYS A 144 -3.52 -0.47 -8.22
N SER A 145 -2.42 0.24 -8.04
CA SER A 145 -1.81 0.38 -6.72
C SER A 145 -1.39 1.81 -6.46
N GLY A 146 -1.22 2.16 -5.20
CA GLY A 146 -0.71 3.47 -4.86
C GLY A 146 -0.52 3.67 -3.37
N ILE A 147 0.04 4.83 -3.05
CA ILE A 147 0.32 5.25 -1.68
C ILE A 147 -0.39 6.56 -1.38
N ILE A 148 -1.00 6.64 -0.20
CA ILE A 148 -1.46 7.90 0.38
C ILE A 148 -0.43 8.34 1.42
N SER A 149 0.32 9.39 1.10
CA SER A 149 1.27 9.99 2.04
C SER A 149 0.55 10.96 2.97
N LEU A 150 0.44 10.58 4.25
CA LEU A 150 -0.30 11.36 5.25
C LEU A 150 0.33 12.73 5.55
N LYS A 151 1.63 12.91 5.24
CA LYS A 151 2.32 14.20 5.40
C LYS A 151 2.09 15.20 4.26
N ASN A 152 1.64 14.74 3.10
CA ASN A 152 1.21 15.57 1.97
C ASN A 152 -0.09 15.05 1.36
N ILE A 153 -1.05 14.80 2.22
CA ILE A 153 -2.33 14.14 1.90
C ILE A 153 -3.15 14.86 0.83
N ASN A 154 -2.91 16.16 0.63
CA ASN A 154 -3.59 16.95 -0.41
C ASN A 154 -3.26 16.48 -1.83
N ASP A 155 -2.14 15.78 -2.01
CA ASP A 155 -1.76 15.17 -3.30
C ASP A 155 -2.63 13.94 -3.64
N GLY A 156 -3.43 13.46 -2.67
CA GLY A 156 -4.32 12.33 -2.84
C GLY A 156 -3.59 11.00 -2.94
N LEU A 157 -4.16 10.08 -3.73
CA LEU A 157 -3.52 8.82 -4.06
C LEU A 157 -2.39 9.06 -5.06
N LEU A 158 -1.18 8.75 -4.66
CA LEU A 158 -0.03 8.69 -5.55
C LEU A 158 -0.03 7.31 -6.21
N GLU A 159 -0.39 7.24 -7.48
CA GLU A 159 -0.47 5.96 -8.20
C GLU A 159 0.95 5.40 -8.46
N GLY A 160 1.09 4.09 -8.29
CA GLY A 160 2.26 3.37 -8.76
C GLY A 160 2.25 3.30 -10.29
N VAL A 161 3.33 3.74 -10.91
CA VAL A 161 3.50 3.71 -12.37
C VAL A 161 4.68 2.80 -12.69
N PHE A 162 4.42 1.78 -13.48
CA PHE A 162 5.37 0.75 -13.86
C PHE A 162 5.50 0.73 -15.39
N GLU A 163 6.67 1.12 -15.89
CA GLU A 163 6.93 1.21 -17.32
C GLU A 163 5.83 2.00 -18.06
N GLY A 164 5.45 3.13 -17.46
CA GLY A 164 4.42 4.03 -18.01
C GLY A 164 2.96 3.58 -17.77
N LYS A 165 2.72 2.46 -17.08
CA LYS A 165 1.38 1.92 -16.81
C LYS A 165 1.01 2.02 -15.33
N SER A 166 -0.18 2.50 -15.03
CA SER A 166 -0.76 2.47 -13.67
C SER A 166 -1.84 1.38 -13.53
N ASP A 167 -2.48 1.00 -14.62
CA ASP A 167 -3.43 -0.12 -14.70
C ASP A 167 -2.65 -1.38 -15.13
N LEU A 168 -2.43 -2.31 -14.21
CA LEU A 168 -1.69 -3.53 -14.49
C LEU A 168 -2.66 -4.70 -14.72
N ASN A 169 -2.48 -5.38 -15.85
CA ASN A 169 -3.18 -6.61 -16.16
C ASN A 169 -2.40 -7.83 -15.67
N VAL A 170 -2.97 -9.00 -15.89
CA VAL A 170 -2.38 -10.30 -15.51
C VAL A 170 -0.99 -10.49 -16.09
N GLU A 171 -0.79 -10.16 -17.36
CA GLU A 171 0.49 -10.33 -18.07
C GLU A 171 1.59 -9.47 -17.43
N ASN A 172 1.31 -8.20 -17.17
CA ASN A 172 2.24 -7.32 -16.47
C ASN A 172 2.62 -7.86 -15.08
N ILE A 173 1.64 -8.37 -14.31
CA ILE A 173 1.90 -8.91 -12.98
C ILE A 173 2.75 -10.18 -13.04
N MET A 174 2.54 -11.03 -14.07
CA MET A 174 3.37 -12.23 -14.26
C MET A 174 4.82 -11.89 -14.62
N ASP A 175 5.06 -10.84 -15.40
CA ASP A 175 6.42 -10.41 -15.70
C ASP A 175 7.14 -9.87 -14.47
N PHE A 176 6.43 -9.12 -13.63
CA PHE A 176 6.96 -8.69 -12.33
C PHE A 176 7.20 -9.87 -11.38
N GLU A 177 6.37 -10.90 -11.41
CA GLU A 177 6.58 -12.11 -10.62
C GLU A 177 7.89 -12.81 -11.01
N LYS A 178 8.21 -12.88 -12.29
CA LYS A 178 9.49 -13.44 -12.78
C LYS A 178 10.68 -12.65 -12.25
N GLU A 179 10.62 -11.31 -12.32
CA GLU A 179 11.69 -10.46 -11.79
C GLU A 179 11.86 -10.62 -10.28
N LEU A 180 10.75 -10.70 -9.54
CA LEU A 180 10.80 -10.94 -8.09
C LEU A 180 11.43 -12.30 -7.75
N ILE A 181 11.11 -13.35 -8.51
CA ILE A 181 11.73 -14.66 -8.34
C ILE A 181 13.24 -14.59 -8.64
N ALA A 182 13.65 -13.87 -9.70
CA ALA A 182 15.06 -13.66 -10.02
C ALA A 182 15.79 -12.96 -8.86
N MET A 183 15.22 -11.91 -8.27
CA MET A 183 15.77 -11.24 -7.10
C MET A 183 15.92 -12.20 -5.91
N ILE A 184 14.91 -13.02 -5.63
CA ILE A 184 14.95 -13.97 -4.51
C ILE A 184 16.03 -15.03 -4.76
N ASN A 185 16.14 -15.55 -5.98
CA ASN A 185 17.18 -16.52 -6.34
C ASN A 185 18.57 -15.95 -6.16
N GLU A 186 18.80 -14.70 -6.57
CA GLU A 186 20.05 -13.99 -6.37
C GLU A 186 20.38 -13.83 -4.88
N MET A 187 19.41 -13.39 -4.06
CA MET A 187 19.57 -13.24 -2.61
C MET A 187 19.90 -14.55 -1.89
N LEU A 188 19.44 -15.68 -2.42
CA LEU A 188 19.68 -17.00 -1.85
C LEU A 188 20.94 -17.68 -2.40
N ASN A 189 21.54 -17.11 -3.43
CA ASN A 189 22.77 -17.64 -4.01
C ASN A 189 23.96 -17.32 -3.10
N LYS A 190 24.62 -18.37 -2.61
CA LYS A 190 25.77 -18.24 -1.68
C LYS A 190 27.02 -17.65 -2.34
N ASP A 191 27.09 -17.66 -3.67
CA ASP A 191 28.22 -17.15 -4.44
C ASP A 191 28.10 -15.64 -4.73
N VAL A 192 26.96 -15.02 -4.39
CA VAL A 192 26.74 -13.57 -4.54
C VAL A 192 27.16 -12.85 -3.28
N ILE A 193 28.12 -11.94 -3.42
CA ILE A 193 28.56 -11.04 -2.35
C ILE A 193 27.71 -9.77 -2.44
N PHE A 194 26.95 -9.47 -1.39
CA PHE A 194 26.23 -8.21 -1.27
C PHE A 194 27.17 -7.18 -0.64
N GLU A 195 27.48 -6.12 -1.35
CA GLU A 195 28.21 -4.97 -0.80
C GLU A 195 27.25 -4.07 0.00
N ASN A 196 27.73 -3.60 1.18
CA ASN A 196 26.98 -2.69 2.06
C ASN A 196 27.06 -1.24 1.57
#